data_726cb97db862a9b28e2750cf30614b47
#
_entry.id   726cb97db862a9b28e2750cf30614b47
#
_cell.length_a   1.000
_cell.length_b   1.000
_cell.length_c   1.000
_cell.angle_alpha   90.00
_cell.angle_beta   90.00
_cell.angle_gamma   90.00
#
_symmetry.space_group_name_H-M   'P 1'
#
loop_
_entity.id
_entity.type
_entity.pdbx_description
1 polymer ?
#
loop_
_entity_poly.entity_id
_entity_poly.type
_entity_poly.pdbx_seq_one_letter_code
_entity_poly.pdbx_strand_id
1 'polypeptide(L)'
;LLGTGIRVSECVGLDITDVDFRNNGIKVHRKGGAEVVVYFGDEVRTALLNYLEERNTIEAVEGSTNALFLSLQKKRIGVRAVENLVKKYSKLITTMKNITPHKLRSTYGTSLYRETGDIYLVADVLGHKDVNTTKKHYAALEDERRRTAPKYIHLRDE
;
A
#
# COMPACT_ATOMS: atom_id res chain seq x y z
N LEU A 1 -0.74 -1.98 -3.36
CA LEU A 1 0.24 -0.91 -3.17
C LEU A 1 -0.44 0.43 -2.88
N LEU A 2 -1.18 0.97 -3.84
CA LEU A 2 -1.81 2.28 -3.69
C LEU A 2 -2.92 2.30 -2.63
N GLY A 3 -3.63 1.21 -2.45
CA GLY A 3 -4.75 1.13 -1.51
C GLY A 3 -4.38 0.71 -0.08
N THR A 4 -3.14 0.32 0.17
CA THR A 4 -2.69 -0.18 1.47
C THR A 4 -1.33 0.36 1.91
N GLY A 5 -0.56 0.91 1.00
CA GLY A 5 0.78 1.43 1.27
C GLY A 5 1.85 0.38 1.51
N ILE A 6 1.59 -0.91 1.27
CA ILE A 6 2.61 -1.95 1.45
C ILE A 6 3.74 -1.80 0.43
N ARG A 7 4.90 -2.35 0.78
CA ARG A 7 6.06 -2.37 -0.12
C ARG A 7 5.87 -3.41 -1.22
N VAL A 8 6.54 -3.20 -2.37
CA VAL A 8 6.46 -4.15 -3.47
C VAL A 8 6.98 -5.53 -3.07
N SER A 9 8.04 -5.60 -2.27
CA SER A 9 8.56 -6.87 -1.76
C SER A 9 7.56 -7.60 -0.85
N GLU A 10 6.83 -6.85 -0.05
CA GLU A 10 5.75 -7.37 0.80
C GLU A 10 4.58 -7.89 -0.05
N CYS A 11 4.24 -7.15 -1.09
CA CYS A 11 3.17 -7.51 -2.02
C CYS A 11 3.44 -8.84 -2.72
N VAL A 12 4.62 -9.01 -3.29
CA VAL A 12 4.98 -10.25 -4.01
C VAL A 12 5.12 -11.45 -3.09
N GLY A 13 5.41 -11.22 -1.82
CA GLY A 13 5.52 -12.25 -0.80
C GLY A 13 4.19 -12.76 -0.26
N LEU A 14 3.06 -12.13 -0.62
CA LEU A 14 1.76 -12.52 -0.10
C LEU A 14 1.32 -13.89 -0.59
N ASP A 15 0.79 -14.67 0.33
CA ASP A 15 0.09 -15.91 0.04
C ASP A 15 -1.42 -15.69 0.05
N ILE A 16 -2.17 -16.58 -0.60
CA ILE A 16 -3.64 -16.53 -0.61
C ILE A 16 -4.19 -16.49 0.81
N THR A 17 -3.59 -17.25 1.71
CA THR A 17 -4.02 -17.37 3.11
C THR A 17 -3.73 -16.11 3.94
N ASP A 18 -2.92 -15.18 3.45
CA ASP A 18 -2.63 -13.92 4.14
C ASP A 18 -3.78 -12.91 4.04
N VAL A 19 -4.74 -13.13 3.16
CA VAL A 19 -5.89 -12.24 2.98
C VAL A 19 -7.07 -12.72 3.80
N ASP A 20 -7.56 -11.87 4.67
CA ASP A 20 -8.74 -12.11 5.52
C ASP A 20 -9.88 -11.19 5.08
N PHE A 21 -10.82 -11.74 4.33
CA PHE A 21 -11.99 -10.99 3.86
C PHE A 21 -13.04 -10.76 4.96
N ARG A 22 -12.98 -11.51 6.04
CA ARG A 22 -13.90 -11.29 7.17
C ARG A 22 -13.59 -9.97 7.87
N ASN A 23 -12.31 -9.67 8.05
CA ASN A 23 -11.84 -8.46 8.73
C ASN A 23 -11.25 -7.42 7.79
N ASN A 24 -11.25 -7.66 6.47
CA ASN A 24 -10.64 -6.80 5.46
C ASN A 24 -9.16 -6.50 5.75
N GLY A 25 -8.43 -7.53 6.15
CA GLY A 25 -7.03 -7.43 6.53
C GLY A 25 -6.12 -8.27 5.66
N ILE A 26 -4.87 -7.84 5.60
CA ILE A 26 -3.79 -8.59 4.95
C ILE A 26 -2.67 -8.73 5.96
N LYS A 27 -2.22 -9.96 6.19
CA LYS A 27 -1.03 -10.22 6.99
C LYS A 27 0.21 -9.99 6.14
N VAL A 28 0.97 -8.99 6.50
CA VAL A 28 2.19 -8.59 5.79
C VAL A 28 3.41 -9.07 6.57
N HIS A 29 4.32 -9.75 5.87
CA HIS A 29 5.58 -10.22 6.43
C HIS A 29 6.66 -9.18 6.15
N ARG A 30 7.13 -8.54 7.20
CA ARG A 30 8.12 -7.47 7.13
C ARG A 30 9.52 -7.98 7.45
N LYS A 31 10.51 -7.17 7.08
CA LYS A 31 11.91 -7.45 7.33
C LYS A 31 12.16 -7.73 8.82
N GLY A 32 12.94 -8.77 9.12
CA GLY A 32 13.24 -9.18 10.49
C GLY A 32 12.22 -10.13 11.09
N GLY A 33 11.32 -10.71 10.29
CA GLY A 33 10.34 -11.68 10.72
C GLY A 33 9.08 -11.09 11.37
N ALA A 34 8.95 -9.76 11.39
CA ALA A 34 7.75 -9.11 11.92
C ALA A 34 6.55 -9.35 11.01
N GLU A 35 5.41 -9.67 11.61
CA GLU A 35 4.14 -9.79 10.92
C GLU A 35 3.22 -8.65 11.37
N VAL A 36 2.60 -7.98 10.41
CA VAL A 36 1.69 -6.87 10.66
C VAL A 36 0.44 -7.06 9.83
N VAL A 37 -0.71 -6.70 10.38
CA VAL A 37 -1.95 -6.67 9.62
C VAL A 37 -2.19 -5.24 9.13
N VAL A 38 -2.37 -5.09 7.83
CA VAL A 38 -2.83 -3.85 7.22
C VAL A 38 -4.25 -4.07 6.70
N TYR A 39 -5.05 -3.01 6.71
CA TYR A 39 -6.44 -3.12 6.34
C TYR A 39 -6.71 -2.46 4.98
N PHE A 40 -7.68 -2.99 4.25
CA PHE A 40 -8.07 -2.47 2.95
C PHE A 40 -9.54 -2.06 2.95
N GLY A 41 -9.86 -1.12 2.07
CA GLY A 41 -11.24 -0.66 1.86
C GLY A 41 -11.97 -1.45 0.78
N ASP A 42 -13.18 -1.00 0.46
CA ASP A 42 -14.09 -1.70 -0.45
C ASP A 42 -13.56 -1.84 -1.88
N GLU A 43 -12.85 -0.83 -2.36
CA GLU A 43 -12.28 -0.87 -3.71
C GLU A 43 -11.23 -1.98 -3.86
N VAL A 44 -10.34 -2.09 -2.87
CA VAL A 44 -9.33 -3.15 -2.85
C VAL A 44 -9.99 -4.50 -2.64
N ARG A 45 -11.00 -4.59 -1.76
CA ARG A 45 -11.77 -5.81 -1.55
C ARG A 45 -12.36 -6.34 -2.86
N THR A 46 -13.05 -5.48 -3.59
CA THR A 46 -13.66 -5.84 -4.87
C THR A 46 -12.61 -6.32 -5.88
N ALA A 47 -11.51 -5.59 -6.00
CA ALA A 47 -10.42 -5.96 -6.89
C ALA A 47 -9.78 -7.31 -6.52
N LEU A 48 -9.58 -7.57 -5.23
CA LEU A 48 -9.03 -8.84 -4.75
C LEU A 48 -10.00 -10.00 -5.00
N LEU A 49 -11.29 -9.82 -4.75
CA LEU A 49 -12.29 -10.85 -5.00
C LEU A 49 -12.36 -11.20 -6.48
N ASN A 50 -12.39 -10.21 -7.36
CA ASN A 50 -12.38 -10.42 -8.80
C ASN A 50 -11.11 -11.14 -9.27
N TYR A 51 -9.98 -10.75 -8.74
CA TYR A 51 -8.71 -11.40 -9.05
C TYR A 51 -8.70 -12.85 -8.57
N LEU A 52 -9.19 -13.13 -7.37
CA LEU A 52 -9.19 -14.49 -6.80
C LEU A 52 -10.11 -15.45 -7.58
N GLU A 53 -11.22 -14.98 -8.14
CA GLU A 53 -12.04 -15.81 -9.02
C GLU A 53 -11.19 -16.36 -10.17
N GLU A 54 -10.42 -15.51 -10.80
CA GLU A 54 -9.52 -15.90 -11.89
C GLU A 54 -8.32 -16.71 -11.38
N ARG A 55 -7.72 -16.26 -10.27
CA ARG A 55 -6.57 -16.95 -9.65
C ARG A 55 -6.87 -18.39 -9.30
N ASN A 56 -8.05 -18.67 -8.77
CA ASN A 56 -8.45 -20.01 -8.36
C ASN A 56 -8.64 -20.98 -9.53
N THR A 57 -8.76 -20.49 -10.75
CA THR A 57 -8.83 -21.31 -11.96
C THR A 57 -7.46 -21.65 -12.54
N ILE A 58 -6.39 -21.02 -12.04
CA ILE A 58 -5.03 -21.18 -12.54
C ILE A 58 -4.32 -22.24 -11.70
N GLU A 59 -3.78 -23.25 -12.35
CA GLU A 59 -2.88 -24.21 -11.74
C GLU A 59 -1.47 -23.63 -11.72
N ALA A 60 -1.02 -23.24 -10.53
CA ALA A 60 0.31 -22.65 -10.36
C ALA A 60 1.41 -23.71 -10.49
N VAL A 61 2.58 -23.29 -10.92
CA VAL A 61 3.79 -24.11 -10.96
C VAL A 61 4.12 -24.58 -9.54
N GLU A 62 4.68 -25.78 -9.43
CA GLU A 62 5.14 -26.34 -8.16
C GLU A 62 6.02 -25.33 -7.41
N GLY A 63 5.76 -25.15 -6.13
CA GLY A 63 6.40 -24.15 -5.29
C GLY A 63 5.74 -22.77 -5.30
N SER A 64 4.79 -22.53 -6.20
CA SER A 64 4.04 -21.27 -6.27
C SER A 64 2.54 -21.43 -6.01
N THR A 65 2.12 -22.58 -5.53
CA THR A 65 0.70 -22.92 -5.33
C THR A 65 0.01 -21.97 -4.34
N ASN A 66 0.71 -21.53 -3.30
CA ASN A 66 0.18 -20.66 -2.26
C ASN A 66 0.28 -19.17 -2.60
N ALA A 67 1.04 -18.80 -3.63
CA ALA A 67 1.25 -17.41 -3.99
C ALA A 67 -0.07 -16.72 -4.35
N LEU A 68 -0.31 -15.55 -3.77
CA LEU A 68 -1.48 -14.75 -4.11
C LEU A 68 -1.38 -14.24 -5.55
N PHE A 69 -0.28 -13.62 -5.90
CA PHE A 69 -0.08 -13.04 -7.22
C PHE A 69 0.86 -13.92 -8.07
N LEU A 70 0.39 -14.26 -9.25
CA LEU A 70 1.13 -15.07 -10.20
C LEU A 70 1.52 -14.25 -11.43
N SER A 71 2.69 -14.57 -11.99
CA SER A 71 3.11 -14.09 -13.30
C SER A 71 2.36 -14.84 -14.41
N LEU A 72 2.55 -14.39 -15.66
CA LEU A 72 2.01 -15.08 -16.83
C LEU A 72 2.56 -16.51 -16.97
N GLN A 73 3.71 -16.80 -16.35
CA GLN A 73 4.32 -18.12 -16.31
C GLN A 73 3.77 -19.01 -15.19
N LYS A 74 2.74 -18.55 -14.49
CA LYS A 74 2.09 -19.26 -13.37
C LYS A 74 3.01 -19.49 -12.16
N LYS A 75 4.03 -18.64 -12.01
CA LYS A 75 4.92 -18.58 -10.85
C LYS A 75 4.56 -17.38 -9.99
N ARG A 76 4.96 -17.41 -8.71
CA ARG A 76 4.88 -16.23 -7.85
C ARG A 76 5.48 -15.04 -8.59
N ILE A 77 4.73 -13.96 -8.66
CA ILE A 77 5.18 -12.75 -9.34
C ILE A 77 6.41 -12.17 -8.63
N GLY A 78 7.35 -11.67 -9.41
CA GLY A 78 8.55 -11.02 -8.88
C GLY A 78 8.41 -9.51 -8.84
N VAL A 79 9.29 -8.86 -8.10
CA VAL A 79 9.35 -7.40 -7.95
C VAL A 79 9.43 -6.71 -9.32
N ARG A 80 10.29 -7.20 -10.19
CA ARG A 80 10.48 -6.62 -11.54
C ARG A 80 9.21 -6.64 -12.37
N ALA A 81 8.47 -7.74 -12.30
CA ALA A 81 7.21 -7.88 -13.03
C ALA A 81 6.16 -6.88 -12.52
N VAL A 82 6.08 -6.66 -11.22
CA VAL A 82 5.18 -5.65 -10.63
C VAL A 82 5.60 -4.24 -11.07
N GLU A 83 6.89 -3.93 -11.04
CA GLU A 83 7.40 -2.64 -11.53
C GLU A 83 7.00 -2.39 -12.99
N ASN A 84 7.12 -3.41 -13.83
CA ASN A 84 6.74 -3.33 -15.24
C ASN A 84 5.23 -3.14 -15.42
N LEU A 85 4.41 -3.82 -14.60
CA LEU A 85 2.96 -3.64 -14.62
C LEU A 85 2.56 -2.23 -14.21
N VAL A 86 3.14 -1.70 -13.16
CA VAL A 86 2.89 -0.33 -12.70
C VAL A 86 3.25 0.66 -13.80
N LYS A 87 4.39 0.48 -14.43
CA LYS A 87 4.84 1.32 -15.55
C LYS A 87 3.88 1.26 -16.74
N LYS A 88 3.44 0.06 -17.10
CA LYS A 88 2.51 -0.18 -18.21
C LYS A 88 1.18 0.51 -17.98
N TYR A 89 0.55 0.30 -16.82
CA TYR A 89 -0.77 0.87 -16.54
C TYR A 89 -0.73 2.37 -16.26
N SER A 90 0.34 2.86 -15.69
CA SER A 90 0.51 4.30 -15.45
C SER A 90 0.54 5.10 -16.75
N LYS A 91 1.11 4.56 -17.81
CA LYS A 91 1.13 5.20 -19.14
C LYS A 91 -0.25 5.41 -19.73
N LEU A 92 -1.24 4.61 -19.35
CA LEU A 92 -2.62 4.71 -19.82
C LEU A 92 -3.40 5.85 -19.15
N ILE A 93 -2.93 6.29 -17.98
CA ILE A 93 -3.65 7.23 -17.11
C ILE A 93 -2.97 8.60 -17.06
N THR A 94 -1.67 8.64 -17.16
CA THR A 94 -0.88 9.86 -16.99
C THR A 94 0.31 9.91 -17.94
N THR A 95 0.69 11.11 -18.33
CA THR A 95 1.92 11.37 -19.09
C THR A 95 3.15 11.50 -18.17
N MET A 96 2.95 11.47 -16.86
CA MET A 96 4.06 11.51 -15.90
C MET A 96 4.98 10.31 -16.10
N LYS A 97 6.28 10.57 -16.08
CA LYS A 97 7.31 9.54 -16.16
C LYS A 97 7.66 9.00 -14.77
N ASN A 98 8.19 7.78 -14.74
CA ASN A 98 8.75 7.17 -13.53
C ASN A 98 7.74 6.90 -12.41
N ILE A 99 6.54 6.49 -12.76
CA ILE A 99 5.59 5.95 -11.78
C ILE A 99 6.07 4.54 -11.39
N THR A 100 6.39 4.37 -10.12
CA THR A 100 6.94 3.15 -9.55
C THR A 100 6.08 2.65 -8.39
N PRO A 101 6.23 1.39 -7.96
CA PRO A 101 5.58 0.93 -6.73
C PRO A 101 5.89 1.80 -5.52
N HIS A 102 7.12 2.28 -5.41
CA HIS A 102 7.50 3.21 -4.33
C HIS A 102 6.71 4.51 -4.39
N LYS A 103 6.48 5.06 -5.57
CA LYS A 103 5.64 6.26 -5.78
C LYS A 103 4.20 6.01 -5.36
N LEU A 104 3.62 4.86 -5.69
CA LEU A 104 2.26 4.50 -5.28
C LEU A 104 2.14 4.43 -3.76
N ARG A 105 3.13 3.83 -3.12
CA ARG A 105 3.20 3.76 -1.67
C ARG A 105 3.33 5.14 -1.03
N SER A 106 4.20 5.99 -1.56
CA SER A 106 4.36 7.38 -1.09
C SER A 106 3.09 8.19 -1.25
N THR A 107 2.35 7.98 -2.34
CA THR A 107 1.06 8.61 -2.57
C THR A 107 0.05 8.20 -1.51
N TYR A 108 0.01 6.92 -1.14
CA TYR A 108 -0.82 6.44 -0.04
C TYR A 108 -0.47 7.13 1.27
N GLY A 109 0.81 7.18 1.63
CA GLY A 109 1.27 7.83 2.86
C GLY A 109 0.94 9.32 2.90
N THR A 110 1.13 10.02 1.79
CA THR A 110 0.79 11.44 1.67
C THR A 110 -0.70 11.68 1.85
N SER A 111 -1.53 10.89 1.20
CA SER A 111 -2.99 10.98 1.33
C SER A 111 -3.44 10.70 2.75
N LEU A 112 -2.90 9.67 3.38
CA LEU A 112 -3.22 9.31 4.77
C LEU A 112 -2.83 10.45 5.72
N TYR A 113 -1.66 11.04 5.53
CA TYR A 113 -1.23 12.15 6.36
C TYR A 113 -2.12 13.40 6.17
N ARG A 114 -2.48 13.73 4.94
CA ARG A 114 -3.37 14.87 4.65
C ARG A 114 -4.74 14.71 5.29
N GLU A 115 -5.30 13.50 5.25
CA GLU A 115 -6.62 13.23 5.81
C GLU A 115 -6.62 13.16 7.34
N THR A 116 -5.60 12.60 7.95
CA THR A 116 -5.57 12.31 9.38
C THR A 116 -4.74 13.29 10.20
N GLY A 117 -3.68 13.87 9.59
CA GLY A 117 -2.70 14.67 10.31
C GLY A 117 -1.89 13.91 11.33
N ASP A 118 -1.97 12.59 11.32
CA ASP A 118 -1.33 11.73 12.31
C ASP A 118 -0.09 11.06 11.71
N ILE A 119 1.07 11.66 11.98
CA ILE A 119 2.35 11.16 11.48
C ILE A 119 2.73 9.81 12.08
N TYR A 120 2.28 9.51 13.29
CA TYR A 120 2.53 8.22 13.94
C TYR A 120 1.74 7.11 13.26
N LEU A 121 0.50 7.39 12.87
CA LEU A 121 -0.31 6.46 12.11
C LEU A 121 0.34 6.16 10.75
N VAL A 122 0.82 7.19 10.05
CA VAL A 122 1.52 7.01 8.77
C VAL A 122 2.77 6.15 8.95
N ALA A 123 3.57 6.43 9.97
CA ALA A 123 4.76 5.65 10.27
C ALA A 123 4.43 4.18 10.56
N ASP A 124 3.39 3.93 11.33
CA ASP A 124 2.95 2.58 11.68
C ASP A 124 2.49 1.81 10.44
N VAL A 125 1.59 2.38 9.65
CA VAL A 125 1.04 1.74 8.45
C VAL A 125 2.12 1.48 7.41
N LEU A 126 3.04 2.43 7.20
CA LEU A 126 4.16 2.25 6.28
C LEU A 126 5.27 1.35 6.84
N GLY A 127 5.22 1.03 8.13
CA GLY A 127 6.21 0.17 8.75
C GLY A 127 7.57 0.83 8.98
N HIS A 128 7.59 2.13 9.16
CA HIS A 128 8.80 2.82 9.58
C HIS A 128 9.06 2.55 11.06
N LYS A 129 10.22 1.97 11.38
CA LYS A 129 10.61 1.69 12.76
C LYS A 129 10.85 2.96 13.57
N ASP A 130 11.30 4.02 12.90
CA ASP A 130 11.57 5.31 13.51
C ASP A 130 10.63 6.35 12.90
N VAL A 131 9.81 6.97 13.74
CA VAL A 131 8.89 8.03 13.31
C VAL A 131 9.62 9.23 12.73
N ASN A 132 10.86 9.47 13.10
CA ASN A 132 11.67 10.56 12.56
C ASN A 132 11.91 10.40 11.06
N THR A 133 12.04 9.17 10.56
CA THR A 133 12.12 8.90 9.12
C THR A 133 10.87 9.41 8.41
N THR A 134 9.70 9.15 8.97
CA THR A 134 8.42 9.61 8.42
C THR A 134 8.29 11.13 8.53
N LYS A 135 8.62 11.71 9.67
CA LYS A 135 8.60 13.17 9.87
C LYS A 135 9.47 13.91 8.86
N LYS A 136 10.67 13.40 8.63
CA LYS A 136 11.59 13.98 7.64
C LYS A 136 10.99 13.96 6.23
N HIS A 137 10.32 12.87 5.88
CA HIS A 137 9.71 12.68 4.57
C HIS A 137 8.51 13.62 4.33
N TYR A 138 7.76 13.94 5.39
CA TYR A 138 6.53 14.73 5.33
C TYR A 138 6.65 16.12 5.98
N ALA A 139 7.87 16.62 6.15
CA ALA A 139 8.13 17.90 6.83
C ALA A 139 7.36 19.08 6.20
N ALA A 140 7.27 19.12 4.87
CA ALA A 140 6.55 20.18 4.16
C ALA A 140 5.05 20.15 4.47
N LEU A 141 4.45 18.96 4.57
CA LEU A 141 3.03 18.78 4.93
C LEU A 141 2.78 19.14 6.39
N GLU A 142 3.71 18.88 7.29
CA GLU A 142 3.62 19.30 8.69
C GLU A 142 3.62 20.82 8.81
N ASP A 143 4.47 21.49 8.05
CA ASP A 143 4.51 22.96 8.03
C ASP A 143 3.20 23.56 7.49
N GLU A 144 2.68 22.98 6.41
CA GLU A 144 1.36 23.36 5.86
C GLU A 144 0.27 23.25 6.94
N ARG A 145 0.26 22.16 7.70
CA ARG A 145 -0.71 21.97 8.79
C ARG A 145 -0.55 22.99 9.90
N ARG A 146 0.68 23.32 10.28
CA ARG A 146 0.93 24.37 11.27
C ARG A 146 0.38 25.73 10.80
N ARG A 147 0.52 26.06 9.53
CA ARG A 147 0.01 27.29 8.95
C ARG A 147 -1.51 27.35 8.95
N THR A 148 -2.17 26.23 8.83
CA THR A 148 -3.64 26.16 8.84
C THR A 148 -4.22 26.01 10.24
N ALA A 149 -3.42 25.66 11.24
CA ALA A 149 -3.87 25.45 12.61
C ALA A 149 -4.71 26.58 13.19
N PRO A 150 -4.36 27.86 12.99
CA PRO A 150 -5.16 28.98 13.52
C PRO A 150 -6.59 29.01 13.02
N LYS A 151 -6.86 28.41 11.84
CA LYS A 151 -8.21 28.38 11.26
C LYS A 151 -9.18 27.52 12.06
N TYR A 152 -8.68 26.61 12.88
CA TYR A 152 -9.47 25.69 13.68
C TYR A 152 -9.73 26.21 15.11
N ILE A 153 -9.17 27.36 15.47
CA ILE A 153 -9.31 27.95 16.81
C ILE A 153 -10.25 29.14 16.73
N HIS A 154 -11.34 29.07 17.48
CA HIS A 154 -12.34 30.11 17.57
C HIS A 154 -12.29 30.72 18.98
N LEU A 155 -11.95 32.01 19.07
CA LEU A 155 -11.84 32.71 20.35
C LEU A 155 -13.16 33.32 20.83
N ARG A 156 -14.13 33.42 19.93
CA ARG A 156 -15.48 33.89 20.26
C ARG A 156 -16.53 33.06 19.54
N ASP A 157 -17.53 32.64 20.29
CA ASP A 157 -18.72 31.97 19.76
C ASP A 157 -19.77 33.01 19.45
N GLU A 158 -19.73 33.58 18.25
CA GLU A 158 -20.77 34.48 17.76
C GLU A 158 -21.40 33.97 16.49
#